data_5499225154f576a8ca6dc7aab27eea14
#
_entry.id   5499225154f576a8ca6dc7aab27eea14
#
_cell.length_a   1.000
_cell.length_b   1.000
_cell.length_c   1.000
_cell.angle_alpha   90.00
_cell.angle_beta   90.00
_cell.angle_gamma   90.00
#
_symmetry.space_group_name_H-M   'P 1'
#
loop_
_entity.id
_entity.type
_entity.pdbx_description
1 polymer ?
#
loop_
_entity_poly.entity_id
_entity_poly.type
_entity_poly.pdbx_seq_one_letter_code
_entity_poly.pdbx_strand_id
1 'polypeptide(L)'
;MNILQEYRLKSTPNIFTREQCDEIIKNHTDYEHDVVRRDTALQSKYYDRKTLEENTEVIEDQNIRKVKQCSSNVITEWEGRPVYRCKVMKYEVGDKTDIHRDTQWMCQSNWWVPETNMVARDLVTIPLNDDYEGGQLKVENVRIKQKVGTAIQFAQSGDLDLPRALHGVSEVTKGTRYALVFWTFED
;
A
#
# COMPACT_ATOMS: atom_id res chain seq x y z
N MET A 1 -20.79 13.78 0.23
CA MET A 1 -20.54 12.35 -0.06
C MET A 1 -19.61 11.81 1.03
N ASN A 2 -19.90 10.65 1.57
CA ASN A 2 -19.06 10.10 2.66
C ASN A 2 -17.77 9.52 2.04
N ILE A 3 -16.61 9.88 2.58
CA ILE A 3 -15.27 9.37 2.17
C ILE A 3 -15.25 7.83 2.04
N LEU A 4 -15.95 7.13 2.92
CA LEU A 4 -16.06 5.68 2.87
C LEU A 4 -16.69 5.17 1.57
N GLN A 5 -17.66 5.91 1.03
CA GLN A 5 -18.36 5.54 -0.20
C GLN A 5 -17.57 5.97 -1.44
N GLU A 6 -17.02 7.17 -1.43
CA GLU A 6 -16.28 7.72 -2.56
C GLU A 6 -15.06 6.86 -2.92
N TYR A 7 -14.28 6.47 -1.92
CA TYR A 7 -13.06 5.69 -2.11
C TYR A 7 -13.23 4.20 -1.81
N ARG A 8 -14.45 3.71 -1.69
CA ARG A 8 -14.75 2.29 -1.39
C ARG A 8 -13.98 1.75 -0.17
N LEU A 9 -13.73 2.61 0.83
CA LEU A 9 -13.01 2.20 2.03
C LEU A 9 -13.83 1.14 2.79
N LYS A 10 -13.26 -0.04 2.93
CA LYS A 10 -13.90 -1.22 3.51
C LYS A 10 -12.95 -1.93 4.47
N SER A 11 -13.50 -2.43 5.56
CA SER A 11 -12.77 -3.30 6.51
C SER A 11 -13.41 -4.68 6.53
N THR A 12 -12.62 -5.73 6.31
CA THR A 12 -13.06 -7.13 6.37
C THR A 12 -12.27 -7.85 7.46
N PRO A 13 -12.91 -8.22 8.59
CA PRO A 13 -12.22 -8.85 9.72
C PRO A 13 -11.91 -10.33 9.45
N ASN A 14 -10.98 -10.86 10.25
CA ASN A 14 -10.69 -12.28 10.36
C ASN A 14 -10.24 -12.95 9.03
N ILE A 15 -9.47 -12.25 8.23
CA ILE A 15 -8.83 -12.84 7.04
C ILE A 15 -7.78 -13.85 7.46
N PHE A 16 -6.97 -13.49 8.46
CA PHE A 16 -5.99 -14.38 9.07
C PHE A 16 -6.12 -14.37 10.60
N THR A 17 -5.86 -15.50 11.23
CA THR A 17 -5.61 -15.56 12.68
C THR A 17 -4.22 -14.98 12.99
N ARG A 18 -3.94 -14.73 14.26
CA ARG A 18 -2.60 -14.26 14.69
C ARG A 18 -1.53 -15.28 14.34
N GLU A 19 -1.78 -16.55 14.57
CA GLU A 19 -0.86 -17.64 14.26
C GLU A 19 -0.54 -17.70 12.75
N GLN A 20 -1.55 -17.50 11.90
CA GLN A 20 -1.34 -17.42 10.45
C GLN A 20 -0.53 -16.20 10.06
N CYS A 21 -0.76 -15.05 10.70
CA CYS A 21 0.05 -13.84 10.49
C CYS A 21 1.52 -14.08 10.88
N ASP A 22 1.76 -14.70 12.03
CA ASP A 22 3.11 -15.03 12.50
C ASP A 22 3.83 -16.00 11.54
N GLU A 23 3.09 -16.98 11.02
CA GLU A 23 3.61 -17.91 10.01
C GLU A 23 3.95 -17.21 8.69
N ILE A 24 3.12 -16.27 8.23
CA ILE A 24 3.42 -15.46 7.04
C ILE A 24 4.71 -14.68 7.26
N ILE A 25 4.87 -14.00 8.38
CA ILE A 25 6.10 -13.25 8.70
C ILE A 25 7.32 -14.17 8.70
N LYS A 26 7.21 -15.32 9.33
CA LYS A 26 8.30 -16.30 9.45
C LYS A 26 8.74 -16.86 8.10
N ASN A 27 7.81 -17.07 7.18
CA ASN A 27 8.08 -17.68 5.89
C ASN A 27 8.58 -16.69 4.81
N HIS A 28 8.58 -15.39 5.11
CA HIS A 28 9.05 -14.34 4.21
C HIS A 28 10.36 -13.75 4.76
N THR A 29 11.48 -14.07 4.13
CA THR A 29 12.82 -13.67 4.59
C THR A 29 13.62 -12.87 3.56
N ASP A 30 13.29 -12.99 2.28
CA ASP A 30 14.03 -12.38 1.16
C ASP A 30 13.51 -10.96 0.87
N TYR A 31 13.78 -10.05 1.82
CA TYR A 31 13.35 -8.66 1.71
C TYR A 31 14.32 -7.83 0.88
N GLU A 32 13.79 -7.15 -0.11
CA GLU A 32 14.50 -6.16 -0.91
C GLU A 32 14.13 -4.73 -0.48
N HIS A 33 15.09 -3.82 -0.55
CA HIS A 33 14.82 -2.40 -0.32
C HIS A 33 13.99 -1.82 -1.46
N ASP A 34 12.90 -1.18 -1.10
CA ASP A 34 12.09 -0.37 -2.00
C ASP A 34 12.15 1.09 -1.53
N VAL A 35 12.98 1.86 -2.20
CA VAL A 35 13.17 3.29 -1.90
C VAL A 35 12.73 4.10 -3.09
N VAL A 36 11.66 4.85 -2.92
CA VAL A 36 11.20 5.85 -3.89
C VAL A 36 11.53 7.22 -3.31
N ARG A 37 12.37 7.96 -4.02
CA ARG A 37 12.75 9.32 -3.65
C ARG A 37 11.89 10.33 -4.39
N ARG A 38 11.67 11.45 -3.75
CA ARG A 38 11.09 12.61 -4.39
C ARG A 38 12.15 13.28 -5.26
N ASP A 39 12.16 12.92 -6.53
CA ASP A 39 12.92 13.57 -7.57
C ASP A 39 11.95 14.35 -8.44
N THR A 40 12.15 15.66 -8.57
CA THR A 40 11.27 16.58 -9.31
C THR A 40 11.06 16.17 -10.77
N ALA A 41 12.02 15.55 -11.41
CA ALA A 41 11.91 15.07 -12.79
C ALA A 41 11.07 13.78 -12.92
N LEU A 42 11.08 12.94 -11.91
CA LEU A 42 10.36 11.66 -11.89
C LEU A 42 8.97 11.76 -11.25
N GLN A 43 8.75 12.73 -10.37
CA GLN A 43 7.50 12.89 -9.63
C GLN A 43 6.28 13.04 -10.51
N SER A 44 6.40 13.80 -11.60
CA SER A 44 5.31 13.96 -12.57
C SER A 44 4.91 12.66 -13.27
N LYS A 45 5.78 11.65 -13.22
CA LYS A 45 5.51 10.32 -13.78
C LYS A 45 4.85 9.37 -12.77
N TYR A 46 5.08 9.57 -11.46
CA TYR A 46 4.65 8.63 -10.42
C TYR A 46 3.48 9.13 -9.59
N TYR A 47 3.34 10.45 -9.46
CA TYR A 47 2.33 11.09 -8.62
C TYR A 47 1.61 12.17 -9.42
N ASP A 48 0.31 12.29 -9.24
CA ASP A 48 -0.42 13.39 -9.84
C ASP A 48 -0.02 14.73 -9.20
N ARG A 49 -0.27 15.81 -9.95
CA ARG A 49 0.11 17.17 -9.53
C ARG A 49 -0.52 17.57 -8.20
N LYS A 50 -1.77 17.18 -7.98
CA LYS A 50 -2.50 17.49 -6.74
C LYS A 50 -1.85 16.84 -5.53
N THR A 51 -1.47 15.57 -5.65
CA THR A 51 -0.75 14.84 -4.59
C THR A 51 0.58 15.52 -4.26
N LEU A 52 1.30 16.00 -5.26
CA LEU A 52 2.56 16.73 -5.06
C LEU A 52 2.33 18.06 -4.36
N GLU A 53 1.29 18.80 -4.74
CA GLU A 53 0.95 20.10 -4.13
C GLU A 53 0.48 19.93 -2.67
N GLU A 54 -0.29 18.90 -2.36
CA GLU A 54 -0.75 18.59 -1.01
C GLU A 54 0.38 18.17 -0.05
N ASN A 55 1.52 17.75 -0.58
CA ASN A 55 2.70 17.33 0.18
C ASN A 55 3.87 18.31 0.06
N THR A 56 3.60 19.59 -0.23
CA THR A 56 4.62 20.62 -0.52
C THR A 56 5.50 21.03 0.66
N GLU A 57 5.20 20.66 1.88
CA GLU A 57 6.13 20.85 3.01
C GLU A 57 7.36 19.94 2.96
N VAL A 58 7.54 19.26 1.85
CA VAL A 58 8.59 18.28 1.71
C VAL A 58 9.91 18.92 1.35
N ILE A 59 10.76 18.79 2.28
CA ILE A 59 12.18 19.16 2.24
C ILE A 59 12.89 18.33 1.16
N GLU A 60 13.78 18.97 0.43
CA GLU A 60 14.74 18.36 -0.47
C GLU A 60 15.34 17.08 0.15
N ASP A 61 15.42 16.00 -0.61
CA ASP A 61 15.97 14.70 -0.21
C ASP A 61 15.08 13.73 0.61
N GLN A 62 13.81 13.97 0.77
CA GLN A 62 12.98 12.98 1.47
C GLN A 62 12.59 11.78 0.60
N ASN A 63 12.73 10.60 1.17
CA ASN A 63 12.21 9.39 0.59
C ASN A 63 10.68 9.36 0.74
N ILE A 64 9.95 9.29 -0.37
CA ILE A 64 8.50 9.13 -0.35
C ILE A 64 8.15 7.77 0.24
N ARG A 65 8.91 6.77 -0.12
CA ARG A 65 8.78 5.42 0.40
C ARG A 65 10.17 4.87 0.72
N LYS A 66 10.34 4.47 1.95
CA LYS A 66 11.48 3.71 2.42
C LYS A 66 10.92 2.52 3.19
N VAL A 67 11.07 1.35 2.63
CA VAL A 67 10.49 0.10 3.14
C VAL A 67 11.22 -1.09 2.54
N LYS A 68 11.16 -2.22 3.20
CA LYS A 68 11.58 -3.50 2.63
C LYS A 68 10.35 -4.29 2.20
N GLN A 69 10.46 -5.01 1.11
CA GLN A 69 9.37 -5.83 0.56
C GLN A 69 9.86 -7.21 0.15
N CYS A 70 8.98 -8.18 0.25
CA CYS A 70 9.18 -9.54 -0.21
C CYS A 70 7.94 -9.99 -1.01
N SER A 71 8.14 -10.53 -2.20
CA SER A 71 7.04 -11.07 -3.00
C SER A 71 6.35 -12.22 -2.28
N SER A 72 5.04 -12.33 -2.44
CA SER A 72 4.22 -13.32 -1.76
C SER A 72 3.14 -13.87 -2.70
N ASN A 73 2.74 -15.09 -2.47
CA ASN A 73 1.61 -15.75 -3.11
C ASN A 73 0.54 -16.23 -2.09
N VAL A 74 0.57 -15.67 -0.90
CA VAL A 74 -0.38 -16.02 0.18
C VAL A 74 -1.82 -15.72 -0.23
N ILE A 75 -2.03 -14.67 -1.01
CA ILE A 75 -3.33 -14.35 -1.63
C ILE A 75 -3.13 -14.24 -3.14
N THR A 76 -3.89 -15.03 -3.88
CA THR A 76 -3.87 -15.06 -5.36
C THR A 76 -5.20 -14.62 -5.97
N GLU A 77 -6.25 -14.59 -5.15
CA GLU A 77 -7.60 -14.13 -5.52
C GLU A 77 -8.22 -13.36 -4.35
N TRP A 78 -8.98 -12.32 -4.65
CA TRP A 78 -9.71 -11.52 -3.68
C TRP A 78 -11.07 -11.10 -4.23
N GLU A 79 -12.15 -11.47 -3.57
CA GLU A 79 -13.53 -11.17 -3.97
C GLU A 79 -13.82 -11.55 -5.45
N GLY A 80 -13.33 -12.71 -5.89
CA GLY A 80 -13.51 -13.20 -7.25
C GLY A 80 -12.64 -12.50 -8.31
N ARG A 81 -11.66 -11.68 -7.91
CA ARG A 81 -10.72 -11.01 -8.79
C ARG A 81 -9.31 -11.53 -8.62
N PRO A 82 -8.55 -11.60 -9.71
CA PRO A 82 -7.16 -11.99 -9.60
C PRO A 82 -6.37 -10.96 -8.81
N VAL A 83 -5.43 -11.43 -8.02
CA VAL A 83 -4.45 -10.63 -7.29
C VAL A 83 -3.12 -10.76 -8.00
N TYR A 84 -2.62 -9.64 -8.46
CA TYR A 84 -1.25 -9.52 -8.92
C TYR A 84 -0.48 -8.73 -7.87
N ARG A 85 0.75 -9.15 -7.54
CA ARG A 85 1.65 -8.42 -6.65
C ARG A 85 1.27 -8.36 -5.19
N CYS A 86 0.94 -9.48 -4.70
CA CYS A 86 0.94 -9.68 -3.27
C CYS A 86 2.38 -9.58 -2.73
N LYS A 87 2.58 -8.79 -1.69
CA LYS A 87 3.87 -8.59 -1.01
C LYS A 87 3.70 -8.52 0.48
N VAL A 88 4.70 -9.01 1.20
CA VAL A 88 4.89 -8.64 2.61
C VAL A 88 5.78 -7.39 2.65
N MET A 89 5.27 -6.34 3.26
CA MET A 89 5.99 -5.10 3.51
C MET A 89 6.56 -5.14 4.93
N LYS A 90 7.84 -4.81 5.07
CA LYS A 90 8.55 -4.74 6.34
C LYS A 90 9.03 -3.32 6.57
N TYR A 91 8.52 -2.68 7.61
CA TYR A 91 8.91 -1.34 8.05
C TYR A 91 9.73 -1.46 9.32
N GLU A 92 10.99 -1.11 9.25
CA GLU A 92 11.87 -0.97 10.41
C GLU A 92 11.80 0.46 10.96
N VAL A 93 12.45 0.73 12.09
CA VAL A 93 12.50 2.08 12.66
C VAL A 93 13.05 3.07 11.63
N GLY A 94 12.33 4.16 11.41
CA GLY A 94 12.62 5.18 10.40
C GLY A 94 12.01 4.91 9.02
N ASP A 95 11.42 3.73 8.79
CA ASP A 95 10.75 3.42 7.53
C ASP A 95 9.33 4.00 7.51
N LYS A 96 8.91 4.44 6.33
CA LYS A 96 7.62 5.10 6.10
C LYS A 96 7.18 4.98 4.64
N THR A 97 5.95 5.34 4.40
CA THR A 97 5.43 5.68 3.06
C THR A 97 4.65 6.97 3.18
N ASP A 98 5.15 8.05 2.59
CA ASP A 98 4.47 9.34 2.62
C ASP A 98 3.12 9.28 1.89
N ILE A 99 2.24 10.20 2.21
CA ILE A 99 0.90 10.29 1.62
C ILE A 99 1.02 10.49 0.11
N HIS A 100 0.38 9.62 -0.66
CA HIS A 100 0.37 9.64 -2.12
C HIS A 100 -0.88 8.95 -2.68
N ARG A 101 -1.13 9.11 -3.97
CA ARG A 101 -2.02 8.25 -4.76
C ARG A 101 -1.18 7.36 -5.65
N ASP A 102 -1.56 6.10 -5.79
CA ASP A 102 -0.95 5.25 -6.81
C ASP A 102 -1.30 5.80 -8.18
N THR A 103 -0.33 5.84 -9.06
CA THR A 103 -0.53 6.32 -10.43
C THR A 103 -0.68 5.14 -11.37
N GLN A 104 -1.32 5.39 -12.51
CA GLN A 104 -1.41 4.43 -13.59
C GLN A 104 -0.03 3.88 -13.96
N TRP A 105 1.00 4.71 -13.90
CA TRP A 105 2.34 4.29 -14.21
C TRP A 105 2.91 3.33 -13.15
N MET A 106 2.67 3.56 -11.87
CA MET A 106 3.03 2.62 -10.80
C MET A 106 2.30 1.30 -10.96
N CYS A 107 1.11 1.33 -11.50
CA CYS A 107 0.35 0.13 -11.83
C CYS A 107 0.83 -0.53 -13.11
N GLN A 108 1.42 0.22 -14.04
CA GLN A 108 1.82 -0.26 -15.37
C GLN A 108 3.30 -0.60 -15.53
N SER A 109 4.22 0.04 -14.77
CA SER A 109 5.65 -0.21 -14.92
C SER A 109 6.10 -1.42 -14.12
N ASN A 110 6.90 -2.29 -14.67
CA ASN A 110 7.52 -3.49 -14.08
C ASN A 110 6.58 -4.46 -13.37
N TRP A 111 5.36 -4.05 -13.20
CA TRP A 111 4.37 -4.68 -12.38
C TRP A 111 3.17 -5.04 -13.20
N TRP A 112 3.15 -4.61 -14.36
CA TRP A 112 2.15 -4.87 -15.34
C TRP A 112 2.26 -6.31 -15.82
N VAL A 113 1.14 -6.98 -15.90
CA VAL A 113 1.03 -8.20 -16.68
C VAL A 113 0.73 -7.74 -18.11
N PRO A 114 1.73 -7.64 -18.99
CA PRO A 114 1.59 -6.96 -20.29
C PRO A 114 0.51 -7.54 -21.21
N GLU A 115 0.06 -8.73 -20.86
CA GLU A 115 -0.83 -9.55 -21.69
C GLU A 115 -2.31 -9.41 -21.37
N THR A 116 -2.65 -8.65 -20.31
CA THR A 116 -4.02 -8.68 -19.78
C THR A 116 -4.59 -7.30 -19.86
N ASN A 117 -4.65 -6.37 -20.47
CA ASN A 117 -5.30 -5.05 -20.44
C ASN A 117 -6.02 -4.70 -19.10
N MET A 118 -5.68 -5.42 -18.04
CA MET A 118 -6.31 -5.26 -16.73
C MET A 118 -5.84 -3.98 -16.03
N VAL A 119 -6.75 -3.33 -15.34
CA VAL A 119 -6.50 -2.09 -14.61
C VAL A 119 -6.57 -2.35 -13.11
N ALA A 120 -5.64 -1.79 -12.35
CA ALA A 120 -5.70 -1.84 -10.89
C ALA A 120 -7.00 -1.18 -10.43
N ARG A 121 -7.70 -1.82 -9.48
CA ARG A 121 -8.96 -1.35 -8.95
C ARG A 121 -8.87 -0.90 -7.51
N ASP A 122 -8.44 -1.80 -6.65
CA ASP A 122 -8.34 -1.55 -5.22
C ASP A 122 -6.98 -1.99 -4.69
N LEU A 123 -6.52 -1.28 -3.68
CA LEU A 123 -5.42 -1.71 -2.83
C LEU A 123 -6.00 -2.34 -1.56
N VAL A 124 -5.44 -3.46 -1.17
CA VAL A 124 -5.77 -4.14 0.09
C VAL A 124 -4.51 -4.23 0.95
N THR A 125 -4.62 -3.88 2.21
CA THR A 125 -3.56 -4.05 3.20
C THR A 125 -4.05 -4.79 4.43
N ILE A 126 -3.28 -5.75 4.91
CA ILE A 126 -3.59 -6.57 6.08
C ILE A 126 -2.41 -6.48 7.04
N PRO A 127 -2.56 -5.84 8.23
CA PRO A 127 -1.50 -5.83 9.22
C PRO A 127 -1.27 -7.24 9.75
N LEU A 128 -0.01 -7.64 9.83
CA LEU A 128 0.39 -8.97 10.28
C LEU A 128 0.84 -8.99 11.74
N ASN A 129 1.19 -7.83 12.33
CA ASN A 129 1.55 -7.69 13.73
C ASN A 129 1.09 -6.35 14.29
N ASP A 130 1.25 -6.15 15.59
CA ASP A 130 0.88 -4.92 16.31
C ASP A 130 1.87 -4.54 17.44
N ASP A 131 3.02 -5.21 17.51
CA ASP A 131 4.08 -5.01 18.50
C ASP A 131 5.09 -3.93 18.06
N TYR A 132 4.59 -2.81 17.57
CA TYR A 132 5.38 -1.66 17.11
C TYR A 132 4.72 -0.33 17.50
N GLU A 133 5.48 0.76 17.43
CA GLU A 133 4.98 2.13 17.61
C GLU A 133 5.19 2.94 16.33
N GLY A 134 4.31 3.91 16.07
CA GLY A 134 4.24 4.60 14.77
C GLY A 134 3.57 3.73 13.70
N GLY A 135 4.01 3.81 12.45
CA GLY A 135 3.55 2.94 11.37
C GLY A 135 2.04 2.97 11.11
N GLN A 136 1.38 4.10 11.35
CA GLN A 136 -0.07 4.22 11.21
C GLN A 136 -0.49 4.39 9.77
N LEU A 137 -1.42 3.56 9.31
CA LEU A 137 -2.07 3.74 8.01
C LEU A 137 -2.99 4.96 8.05
N LYS A 138 -2.84 5.83 7.06
CA LYS A 138 -3.81 6.88 6.74
C LYS A 138 -4.40 6.62 5.36
N VAL A 139 -5.70 6.82 5.23
CA VAL A 139 -6.42 6.82 3.96
C VAL A 139 -7.24 8.10 3.91
N GLU A 140 -7.03 8.92 2.88
CA GLU A 140 -7.46 10.31 2.88
C GLU A 140 -6.96 11.02 4.16
N ASN A 141 -7.77 11.74 4.85
CA ASN A 141 -7.41 12.39 6.11
C ASN A 141 -7.74 11.53 7.35
N VAL A 142 -8.08 10.25 7.15
CA VAL A 142 -8.52 9.37 8.23
C VAL A 142 -7.39 8.42 8.65
N ARG A 143 -7.08 8.42 9.93
CA ARG A 143 -6.23 7.38 10.54
C ARG A 143 -7.03 6.09 10.66
N ILE A 144 -6.52 5.03 10.08
CA ILE A 144 -7.19 3.73 10.11
C ILE A 144 -6.69 2.95 11.32
N LYS A 145 -7.62 2.61 12.22
CA LYS A 145 -7.31 1.68 13.30
C LYS A 145 -7.16 0.28 12.70
N GLN A 146 -5.94 -0.19 12.63
CA GLN A 146 -5.62 -1.51 12.11
C GLN A 146 -5.74 -2.56 13.21
N LYS A 147 -6.31 -3.72 12.86
CA LYS A 147 -6.35 -4.92 13.69
C LYS A 147 -5.66 -6.05 12.92
N VAL A 148 -4.76 -6.77 13.58
CA VAL A 148 -4.02 -7.90 12.99
C VAL A 148 -4.98 -8.88 12.30
N GLY A 149 -4.64 -9.27 11.09
CA GLY A 149 -5.44 -10.18 10.26
C GLY A 149 -6.71 -9.60 9.65
N THR A 150 -6.94 -8.29 9.79
CA THR A 150 -8.10 -7.58 9.22
C THR A 150 -7.69 -6.86 7.93
N ALA A 151 -8.37 -7.11 6.83
CA ALA A 151 -8.12 -6.40 5.59
C ALA A 151 -8.72 -5.00 5.61
N ILE A 152 -7.96 -4.03 5.13
CA ILE A 152 -8.40 -2.68 4.80
C ILE A 152 -8.26 -2.52 3.29
N GLN A 153 -9.37 -2.24 2.62
CA GLN A 153 -9.46 -2.10 1.17
C GLN A 153 -9.92 -0.69 0.81
N PHE A 154 -9.32 -0.11 -0.20
CA PHE A 154 -9.72 1.20 -0.73
C PHE A 154 -9.34 1.36 -2.20
N ALA A 155 -10.02 2.28 -2.87
CA ALA A 155 -9.87 2.53 -4.30
C ALA A 155 -8.44 3.00 -4.64
N GLN A 156 -7.81 2.30 -5.58
CA GLN A 156 -6.55 2.66 -6.21
C GLN A 156 -6.61 2.31 -7.70
N SER A 157 -7.48 2.99 -8.43
CA SER A 157 -7.65 2.71 -9.84
C SER A 157 -6.41 3.09 -10.65
N GLY A 158 -6.01 2.22 -11.57
CA GLY A 158 -5.03 2.56 -12.59
C GLY A 158 -5.56 3.51 -13.66
N ASP A 159 -6.87 3.70 -13.74
CA ASP A 159 -7.51 4.71 -14.57
C ASP A 159 -7.51 6.05 -13.83
N LEU A 160 -6.95 7.09 -14.46
CA LEU A 160 -6.81 8.42 -13.86
C LEU A 160 -8.16 9.12 -13.63
N ASP A 161 -9.18 8.73 -14.35
CA ASP A 161 -10.54 9.29 -14.24
C ASP A 161 -11.38 8.64 -13.12
N LEU A 162 -10.85 7.56 -12.51
CA LEU A 162 -11.51 6.85 -11.42
C LEU A 162 -10.92 7.21 -10.05
N PRO A 163 -11.68 7.01 -8.97
CA PRO A 163 -11.23 7.34 -7.62
C PRO A 163 -9.93 6.63 -7.22
N ARG A 164 -9.02 7.40 -6.66
CA ARG A 164 -7.77 6.94 -6.05
C ARG A 164 -7.60 7.60 -4.70
N ALA A 165 -7.61 6.82 -3.64
CA ALA A 165 -7.46 7.35 -2.30
C ALA A 165 -6.01 7.80 -2.02
N LEU A 166 -5.86 8.97 -1.41
CA LEU A 166 -4.60 9.35 -0.75
C LEU A 166 -4.34 8.36 0.38
N HIS A 167 -3.15 7.79 0.41
CA HIS A 167 -2.79 6.86 1.48
C HIS A 167 -1.29 6.91 1.79
N GLY A 168 -0.95 6.46 2.97
CA GLY A 168 0.43 6.38 3.41
C GLY A 168 0.55 5.71 4.77
N VAL A 169 1.78 5.47 5.17
CA VAL A 169 2.13 4.87 6.47
C VAL A 169 3.11 5.78 7.16
N SER A 170 2.77 6.26 8.35
CA SER A 170 3.66 7.10 9.14
C SER A 170 4.94 6.35 9.51
N GLU A 171 5.97 7.09 9.87
CA GLU A 171 7.23 6.51 10.30
C GLU A 171 7.04 5.54 11.48
N VAL A 172 7.70 4.38 11.41
CA VAL A 172 7.83 3.46 12.53
C VAL A 172 8.86 4.00 13.50
N THR A 173 8.48 4.19 14.76
CA THR A 173 9.35 4.77 15.78
C THR A 173 9.94 3.73 16.74
N LYS A 174 9.34 2.54 16.80
CA LYS A 174 9.81 1.42 17.61
C LYS A 174 9.30 0.09 17.06
N GLY A 175 10.11 -0.94 17.17
CA GLY A 175 9.78 -2.28 16.70
C GLY A 175 9.84 -2.41 15.18
N THR A 176 9.13 -3.39 14.64
CA THR A 176 9.05 -3.66 13.20
C THR A 176 7.60 -3.91 12.83
N ARG A 177 7.10 -3.18 11.84
CA ARG A 177 5.74 -3.38 11.31
C ARG A 177 5.78 -4.27 10.08
N TYR A 178 4.91 -5.28 10.07
CA TYR A 178 4.67 -6.13 8.91
C TYR A 178 3.24 -5.97 8.40
N ALA A 179 3.08 -5.91 7.08
CA ALA A 179 1.76 -5.89 6.45
C ALA A 179 1.80 -6.65 5.12
N LEU A 180 0.76 -7.42 4.84
CA LEU A 180 0.51 -7.96 3.52
C LEU A 180 -0.18 -6.88 2.69
N VAL A 181 0.29 -6.64 1.48
CA VAL A 181 -0.26 -5.62 0.56
C VAL A 181 -0.41 -6.24 -0.83
N PHE A 182 -1.53 -5.99 -1.46
CA PHE A 182 -1.79 -6.42 -2.83
C PHE A 182 -2.80 -5.53 -3.53
N TRP A 183 -2.83 -5.63 -4.86
CA TRP A 183 -3.82 -4.95 -5.69
C TRP A 183 -4.74 -5.96 -6.35
N THR A 184 -6.01 -5.63 -6.43
CA THR A 184 -6.99 -6.34 -7.26
C THR A 184 -7.08 -5.67 -8.61
N PHE A 185 -7.38 -6.44 -9.64
CA PHE A 185 -7.47 -5.98 -11.00
C PHE A 185 -8.83 -6.32 -11.59
N GLU A 186 -9.24 -5.54 -12.58
CA GLU A 186 -10.42 -5.79 -13.41
C GLU A 186 -10.11 -5.53 -14.88
N ASP A 187 -10.86 -6.18 -15.77
CA ASP A 187 -10.81 -5.98 -17.22
C ASP A 187 -11.34 -4.60 -17.64
#